data_83a70104d2dfe8f17e33d244e078e52d
#
_entry.id   83a70104d2dfe8f17e33d244e078e52d
#
_cell.length_a   1.000
_cell.length_b   1.000
_cell.length_c   1.000
_cell.angle_alpha   90.00
_cell.angle_beta   90.00
_cell.angle_gamma   90.00
#
_symmetry.space_group_name_H-M   'P 1'
#
loop_
_entity.id
_entity.type
_entity.pdbx_description
1 polymer ?
#
loop_
_entity_poly.entity_id
_entity_poly.type
_entity_poly.pdbx_seq_one_letter_code
_entity_poly.pdbx_strand_id
1 'polypeptide(L)'
;MNNSRRFFAALMVLVLPGCASPTEAAATSIAHPDRAEARVEYFVKTPSTPAPWPTVVFLHGHQPALNTQGGQAFSGWGVLSDYAQNGYLAVSISLPGYGRSTGPRDFAGPFTQHAVRAVIDRLKKNGQADPHKIGIEGISLGAVTGALVAAEDPTIAGLVLISGLYDLPAFLNEPTTSGAEAVRAAAFAQTGGSQSALAQRSALLRAADIRAQTLILNGAQDDRTDPTQARRLAEAINAAGGQAEVHIYPEFGHEIAFKTREPIVSAFISSTLKNKRGR
;
A
#
# COMPACT_ATOMS: atom_id res chain seq x y z
N MET A 1 -42.66 11.03 -69.87
CA MET A 1 -41.53 11.88 -69.47
C MET A 1 -41.67 12.11 -67.96
N ASN A 2 -40.95 11.34 -67.13
CA ASN A 2 -41.10 11.41 -65.70
C ASN A 2 -39.70 11.53 -65.05
N ASN A 3 -39.35 12.69 -64.60
CA ASN A 3 -38.05 13.04 -63.97
C ASN A 3 -38.17 12.83 -62.48
N SER A 4 -37.63 11.71 -62.01
CA SER A 4 -37.48 11.42 -60.56
C SER A 4 -36.16 12.01 -60.07
N ARG A 5 -36.18 13.11 -59.35
CA ARG A 5 -35.02 13.66 -58.64
C ARG A 5 -34.81 12.87 -57.33
N ARG A 6 -33.74 12.12 -57.23
CA ARG A 6 -33.28 11.45 -56.01
C ARG A 6 -32.52 12.49 -55.14
N PHE A 7 -33.08 12.78 -53.98
CA PHE A 7 -32.40 13.52 -52.93
C PHE A 7 -31.44 12.55 -52.19
N PHE A 8 -30.16 12.81 -52.27
CA PHE A 8 -29.18 12.19 -51.38
C PHE A 8 -29.15 12.96 -50.08
N ALA A 9 -29.68 12.39 -48.99
CA ALA A 9 -29.45 12.90 -47.64
C ALA A 9 -28.05 12.48 -47.18
N ALA A 10 -27.15 13.43 -47.00
CA ALA A 10 -25.85 13.20 -46.36
C ALA A 10 -26.05 13.05 -44.86
N LEU A 11 -25.85 11.85 -44.36
CA LEU A 11 -25.85 11.54 -42.92
C LEU A 11 -24.52 12.07 -42.32
N MET A 12 -24.58 13.21 -41.64
CA MET A 12 -23.45 13.77 -40.92
C MET A 12 -23.29 13.00 -39.62
N VAL A 13 -22.32 12.07 -39.57
CA VAL A 13 -21.96 11.35 -38.34
C VAL A 13 -21.23 12.32 -37.44
N LEU A 14 -21.89 12.76 -36.39
CA LEU A 14 -21.25 13.50 -35.29
C LEU A 14 -20.36 12.51 -34.52
N VAL A 15 -19.06 12.58 -34.75
CA VAL A 15 -18.06 11.88 -33.90
C VAL A 15 -17.99 12.67 -32.60
N LEU A 16 -18.69 12.20 -31.57
CA LEU A 16 -18.49 12.67 -30.21
C LEU A 16 -17.03 12.37 -29.82
N PRO A 17 -16.30 13.32 -29.18
CA PRO A 17 -14.97 13.03 -28.66
C PRO A 17 -15.13 11.89 -27.63
N GLY A 18 -14.54 10.75 -27.95
CA GLY A 18 -14.54 9.58 -27.08
C GLY A 18 -13.98 10.00 -25.71
N CYS A 19 -14.69 9.68 -24.64
CA CYS A 19 -14.13 9.65 -23.32
C CYS A 19 -12.87 8.79 -23.40
N ALA A 20 -11.71 9.40 -23.29
CA ALA A 20 -10.47 8.66 -23.17
C ALA A 20 -10.61 7.77 -21.95
N SER A 21 -10.57 6.46 -22.15
CA SER A 21 -10.49 5.48 -21.05
C SER A 21 -9.36 5.93 -20.11
N PRO A 22 -9.54 5.87 -18.78
CA PRO A 22 -8.47 6.24 -17.87
C PRO A 22 -7.25 5.39 -18.22
N THR A 23 -6.20 6.04 -18.73
CA THR A 23 -4.97 5.34 -19.12
C THR A 23 -4.48 4.55 -17.92
N GLU A 24 -4.31 3.24 -18.11
CA GLU A 24 -3.80 2.33 -17.09
C GLU A 24 -2.49 2.86 -16.49
N ALA A 25 -2.23 2.60 -15.21
CA ALA A 25 -0.99 3.04 -14.58
C ALA A 25 0.21 2.41 -15.26
N ALA A 26 1.26 3.19 -15.52
CA ALA A 26 2.45 2.70 -16.20
C ALA A 26 3.20 1.69 -15.29
N ALA A 27 3.34 0.47 -15.79
CA ALA A 27 4.16 -0.56 -15.15
C ALA A 27 5.64 -0.30 -15.43
N THR A 28 6.48 -0.39 -14.39
CA THR A 28 7.94 -0.28 -14.51
C THR A 28 8.62 -1.20 -13.51
N SER A 29 9.95 -1.34 -13.58
CA SER A 29 10.69 -2.13 -12.61
C SER A 29 12.10 -1.58 -12.37
N ILE A 30 12.64 -1.87 -11.17
CA ILE A 30 14.04 -1.63 -10.82
C ILE A 30 14.71 -2.94 -10.40
N ALA A 31 16.05 -2.96 -10.39
CA ALA A 31 16.79 -4.03 -9.74
C ALA A 31 16.58 -3.98 -8.23
N HIS A 32 16.53 -5.15 -7.59
CA HIS A 32 16.49 -5.23 -6.13
C HIS A 32 17.85 -4.82 -5.54
N PRO A 33 17.92 -4.03 -4.46
CA PRO A 33 19.20 -3.54 -3.93
C PRO A 33 20.11 -4.67 -3.41
N ASP A 34 19.53 -5.72 -2.82
CA ASP A 34 20.32 -6.83 -2.24
C ASP A 34 20.64 -7.94 -3.25
N ARG A 35 19.99 -7.94 -4.43
CA ARG A 35 20.16 -8.99 -5.42
C ARG A 35 19.90 -8.44 -6.83
N ALA A 36 20.96 -8.17 -7.56
CA ALA A 36 20.93 -7.46 -8.85
C ALA A 36 20.08 -8.15 -9.93
N GLU A 37 19.97 -9.49 -9.90
CA GLU A 37 19.13 -10.28 -10.80
C GLU A 37 17.65 -10.25 -10.43
N ALA A 38 17.30 -9.89 -9.20
CA ALA A 38 15.92 -9.74 -8.78
C ALA A 38 15.35 -8.38 -9.22
N ARG A 39 14.06 -8.36 -9.55
CA ARG A 39 13.35 -7.18 -10.04
C ARG A 39 12.21 -6.82 -9.10
N VAL A 40 12.01 -5.54 -8.89
CA VAL A 40 10.88 -4.98 -8.15
C VAL A 40 9.98 -4.23 -9.13
N GLU A 41 8.80 -4.79 -9.39
CA GLU A 41 7.76 -4.18 -10.23
C GLU A 41 6.97 -3.15 -9.42
N TYR A 42 6.65 -2.03 -10.03
CA TYR A 42 5.75 -1.04 -9.47
C TYR A 42 4.97 -0.31 -10.56
N PHE A 43 3.82 0.24 -10.19
CA PHE A 43 2.89 0.94 -11.06
C PHE A 43 2.81 2.39 -10.61
N VAL A 44 2.81 3.32 -11.56
CA VAL A 44 2.82 4.75 -11.29
C VAL A 44 1.70 5.45 -12.03
N LYS A 45 1.00 6.32 -11.32
CA LYS A 45 0.07 7.29 -11.91
C LYS A 45 0.44 8.68 -11.42
N THR A 46 0.75 9.57 -12.36
CA THR A 46 1.15 10.95 -12.06
C THR A 46 -0.04 11.89 -12.10
N PRO A 47 -0.08 12.93 -11.25
CA PRO A 47 -1.04 14.01 -11.37
C PRO A 47 -0.73 14.90 -12.59
N SER A 48 -1.67 15.78 -12.94
CA SER A 48 -1.51 16.73 -14.03
C SER A 48 -0.66 17.96 -13.67
N THR A 49 -0.35 18.18 -12.39
CA THR A 49 0.49 19.26 -11.90
C THR A 49 1.97 18.96 -12.09
N PRO A 50 2.89 19.96 -12.07
CA PRO A 50 4.32 19.69 -12.09
C PRO A 50 4.84 18.99 -10.83
N ALA A 51 5.91 18.16 -10.98
CA ALA A 51 6.66 17.56 -9.88
C ALA A 51 7.53 18.63 -9.14
N PRO A 52 8.02 18.34 -7.92
CA PRO A 52 7.81 17.09 -7.15
C PRO A 52 6.44 17.03 -6.49
N TRP A 53 5.87 15.81 -6.39
CA TRP A 53 4.52 15.59 -5.87
C TRP A 53 4.49 15.00 -4.46
N PRO A 54 3.49 15.35 -3.64
CA PRO A 54 3.15 14.50 -2.50
C PRO A 54 2.82 13.10 -3.02
N THR A 55 3.36 12.08 -2.38
CA THR A 55 3.38 10.71 -2.90
C THR A 55 2.70 9.76 -1.95
N VAL A 56 1.85 8.87 -2.46
CA VAL A 56 1.25 7.77 -1.71
C VAL A 56 1.70 6.44 -2.33
N VAL A 57 2.30 5.60 -1.49
CA VAL A 57 2.78 4.26 -1.85
C VAL A 57 1.82 3.23 -1.30
N PHE A 58 1.24 2.41 -2.17
CA PHE A 58 0.29 1.35 -1.84
C PHE A 58 0.98 -0.01 -1.78
N LEU A 59 0.78 -0.73 -0.69
CA LEU A 59 1.34 -2.05 -0.44
C LEU A 59 0.22 -3.07 -0.23
N HIS A 60 0.18 -4.09 -1.10
CA HIS A 60 -0.87 -5.11 -1.10
C HIS A 60 -0.69 -6.13 0.03
N GLY A 61 -1.79 -6.80 0.39
CA GLY A 61 -1.81 -7.94 1.30
C GLY A 61 -1.26 -9.22 0.66
N HIS A 62 -1.25 -10.30 1.46
CA HIS A 62 -0.93 -11.63 0.94
C HIS A 62 -1.92 -12.02 -0.17
N GLN A 63 -1.41 -12.57 -1.25
CA GLN A 63 -2.20 -13.10 -2.37
C GLN A 63 -1.85 -14.57 -2.59
N PRO A 64 -2.86 -15.44 -2.86
CA PRO A 64 -2.60 -16.85 -3.13
C PRO A 64 -1.75 -17.05 -4.39
N ALA A 65 -0.99 -18.14 -4.44
CA ALA A 65 0.00 -18.39 -5.50
C ALA A 65 -0.58 -18.38 -6.93
N LEU A 66 -1.85 -18.75 -7.08
CA LEU A 66 -2.53 -18.83 -8.38
C LEU A 66 -3.05 -17.49 -8.91
N ASN A 67 -3.02 -16.41 -8.11
CA ASN A 67 -3.54 -15.09 -8.51
C ASN A 67 -2.72 -13.97 -7.85
N THR A 68 -1.47 -13.87 -8.24
CA THR A 68 -0.56 -12.84 -7.71
C THR A 68 -0.54 -11.62 -8.61
N GLN A 69 -1.52 -10.75 -8.48
CA GLN A 69 -1.53 -9.47 -9.21
C GLN A 69 -0.50 -8.47 -8.66
N GLY A 70 -0.04 -8.67 -7.42
CA GLY A 70 0.86 -7.73 -6.76
C GLY A 70 0.26 -6.34 -6.67
N GLY A 71 1.07 -5.33 -6.95
CA GLY A 71 0.65 -3.94 -6.97
C GLY A 71 -0.35 -3.58 -8.08
N GLN A 72 -0.44 -4.40 -9.15
CA GLN A 72 -1.40 -4.17 -10.24
C GLN A 72 -2.85 -4.12 -9.75
N ALA A 73 -3.18 -4.81 -8.66
CA ALA A 73 -4.51 -4.79 -8.07
C ALA A 73 -5.02 -3.37 -7.78
N PHE A 74 -4.19 -2.48 -7.25
CA PHE A 74 -4.57 -1.09 -6.97
C PHE A 74 -4.85 -0.29 -8.26
N SER A 75 -4.14 -0.58 -9.35
CA SER A 75 -4.44 -0.01 -10.66
C SER A 75 -5.79 -0.49 -11.18
N GLY A 76 -6.04 -1.80 -11.10
CA GLY A 76 -7.31 -2.42 -11.52
C GLY A 76 -8.52 -1.93 -10.71
N TRP A 77 -8.35 -1.58 -9.45
CA TRP A 77 -9.41 -1.01 -8.61
C TRP A 77 -9.62 0.50 -8.82
N GLY A 78 -8.82 1.16 -9.66
CA GLY A 78 -8.91 2.60 -9.93
C GLY A 78 -8.23 3.50 -8.90
N VAL A 79 -7.74 2.95 -7.78
CA VAL A 79 -7.16 3.70 -6.65
C VAL A 79 -6.05 4.65 -7.10
N LEU A 80 -5.13 4.19 -7.95
CA LEU A 80 -4.03 5.04 -8.42
C LEU A 80 -4.54 6.24 -9.23
N SER A 81 -5.58 6.05 -10.03
CA SER A 81 -6.19 7.14 -10.82
C SER A 81 -6.89 8.16 -9.93
N ASP A 82 -7.60 7.70 -8.90
CA ASP A 82 -8.31 8.58 -7.96
C ASP A 82 -7.31 9.45 -7.18
N TYR A 83 -6.22 8.87 -6.68
CA TYR A 83 -5.19 9.63 -5.98
C TYR A 83 -4.45 10.59 -6.91
N ALA A 84 -4.15 10.20 -8.16
CA ALA A 84 -3.52 11.09 -9.13
C ALA A 84 -4.41 12.28 -9.50
N GLN A 85 -5.73 12.07 -9.68
CA GLN A 85 -6.70 13.16 -9.89
C GLN A 85 -6.74 14.13 -8.71
N ASN A 86 -6.50 13.62 -7.50
CA ASN A 86 -6.39 14.42 -6.29
C ASN A 86 -4.99 15.03 -6.06
N GLY A 87 -4.09 14.97 -7.05
CA GLY A 87 -2.80 15.67 -7.03
C GLY A 87 -1.67 14.93 -6.29
N TYR A 88 -1.79 13.61 -6.10
CA TYR A 88 -0.72 12.77 -5.54
C TYR A 88 -0.01 11.98 -6.64
N LEU A 89 1.29 11.79 -6.52
CA LEU A 89 1.97 10.69 -7.19
C LEU A 89 1.50 9.39 -6.53
N ALA A 90 0.69 8.61 -7.24
CA ALA A 90 0.16 7.35 -6.75
C ALA A 90 1.03 6.19 -7.25
N VAL A 91 1.56 5.41 -6.32
CA VAL A 91 2.51 4.33 -6.61
C VAL A 91 2.05 3.05 -5.92
N SER A 92 1.93 1.94 -6.63
CA SER A 92 1.73 0.65 -6.00
C SER A 92 2.88 -0.29 -6.34
N ILE A 93 3.33 -1.06 -5.33
CA ILE A 93 4.51 -1.92 -5.46
C ILE A 93 4.06 -3.38 -5.39
N SER A 94 4.51 -4.20 -6.35
CA SER A 94 4.45 -5.65 -6.23
C SER A 94 5.57 -6.10 -5.30
N LEU A 95 5.22 -6.58 -4.10
CA LEU A 95 6.19 -7.12 -3.16
C LEU A 95 6.93 -8.32 -3.77
N PRO A 96 8.17 -8.64 -3.34
CA PRO A 96 8.92 -9.78 -3.86
C PRO A 96 8.13 -11.09 -3.85
N GLY A 97 8.14 -11.81 -4.98
CA GLY A 97 7.36 -13.04 -5.19
C GLY A 97 5.88 -12.82 -5.52
N TYR A 98 5.45 -11.58 -5.79
CA TYR A 98 4.11 -11.21 -6.25
C TYR A 98 4.17 -10.41 -7.55
N GLY A 99 3.11 -10.47 -8.36
CA GLY A 99 3.08 -9.82 -9.67
C GLY A 99 4.26 -10.31 -10.53
N ARG A 100 5.00 -9.37 -11.09
CA ARG A 100 6.24 -9.64 -11.83
C ARG A 100 7.50 -9.34 -11.01
N SER A 101 7.36 -9.02 -9.72
CA SER A 101 8.51 -8.93 -8.82
C SER A 101 9.09 -10.31 -8.56
N THR A 102 10.41 -10.42 -8.67
CA THR A 102 11.11 -11.68 -8.48
C THR A 102 11.83 -11.72 -7.12
N GLY A 103 12.32 -12.89 -6.74
CA GLY A 103 12.93 -13.12 -5.45
C GLY A 103 12.00 -13.84 -4.49
N PRO A 104 12.48 -14.20 -3.30
CA PRO A 104 11.70 -14.94 -2.31
C PRO A 104 10.62 -14.07 -1.69
N ARG A 105 9.51 -14.69 -1.30
CA ARG A 105 8.61 -14.14 -0.29
C ARG A 105 9.28 -14.29 1.07
N ASP A 106 9.37 -13.24 1.86
CA ASP A 106 10.05 -13.25 3.15
C ASP A 106 9.21 -12.71 4.31
N PHE A 107 7.89 -12.71 4.15
CA PHE A 107 6.91 -12.29 5.15
C PHE A 107 7.21 -10.90 5.74
N ALA A 108 7.26 -9.87 4.91
CA ALA A 108 7.63 -8.51 5.29
C ALA A 108 9.06 -8.38 5.89
N GLY A 109 9.93 -9.31 5.60
CA GLY A 109 11.31 -9.29 6.08
C GLY A 109 12.20 -8.26 5.39
N PRO A 110 13.51 -8.24 5.73
CA PRO A 110 14.43 -7.24 5.20
C PRO A 110 14.46 -7.16 3.67
N PHE A 111 14.36 -8.30 2.97
CA PHE A 111 14.33 -8.30 1.51
C PHE A 111 13.13 -7.53 0.95
N THR A 112 11.93 -7.76 1.51
CA THR A 112 10.74 -6.98 1.14
C THR A 112 10.84 -5.50 1.53
N GLN A 113 11.35 -5.19 2.71
CA GLN A 113 11.52 -3.81 3.20
C GLN A 113 12.47 -3.03 2.29
N HIS A 114 13.60 -3.62 1.91
CA HIS A 114 14.59 -3.01 1.01
C HIS A 114 14.03 -2.81 -0.40
N ALA A 115 13.20 -3.72 -0.91
CA ALA A 115 12.50 -3.55 -2.19
C ALA A 115 11.62 -2.30 -2.20
N VAL A 116 10.81 -2.11 -1.15
CA VAL A 116 9.91 -0.94 -1.03
C VAL A 116 10.72 0.36 -0.92
N ARG A 117 11.74 0.38 -0.07
CA ARG A 117 12.63 1.55 0.08
C ARG A 117 13.32 1.92 -1.23
N ALA A 118 13.82 0.93 -1.98
CA ALA A 118 14.49 1.18 -3.26
C ALA A 118 13.58 1.87 -4.28
N VAL A 119 12.29 1.53 -4.31
CA VAL A 119 11.31 2.23 -5.17
C VAL A 119 11.10 3.66 -4.68
N ILE A 120 10.92 3.88 -3.38
CA ILE A 120 10.75 5.21 -2.79
C ILE A 120 11.97 6.09 -3.08
N ASP A 121 13.17 5.58 -2.87
CA ASP A 121 14.44 6.29 -3.12
C ASP A 121 14.62 6.62 -4.61
N ARG A 122 14.20 5.71 -5.50
CA ARG A 122 14.21 5.97 -6.94
C ARG A 122 13.32 7.15 -7.31
N LEU A 123 12.12 7.24 -6.72
CA LEU A 123 11.18 8.33 -6.99
C LEU A 123 11.66 9.67 -6.42
N LYS A 124 12.29 9.66 -5.23
CA LYS A 124 12.97 10.83 -4.65
C LYS A 124 14.12 11.29 -5.56
N LYS A 125 15.00 10.37 -5.95
CA LYS A 125 16.20 10.65 -6.77
C LYS A 125 15.84 11.20 -8.15
N ASN A 126 14.73 10.77 -8.73
CA ASN A 126 14.26 11.26 -10.03
C ASN A 126 13.52 12.60 -9.94
N GLY A 127 13.37 13.19 -8.75
CA GLY A 127 12.60 14.43 -8.55
C GLY A 127 11.10 14.29 -8.74
N GLN A 128 10.57 13.07 -8.73
CA GLN A 128 9.13 12.81 -8.86
C GLN A 128 8.43 12.96 -7.51
N ALA A 129 8.95 12.35 -6.46
CA ALA A 129 8.40 12.42 -5.11
C ALA A 129 8.99 13.60 -4.33
N ASP A 130 8.13 14.37 -3.65
CA ASP A 130 8.56 15.34 -2.63
C ASP A 130 9.09 14.54 -1.42
N PRO A 131 10.39 14.63 -1.07
CA PRO A 131 11.00 13.81 -0.03
C PRO A 131 10.43 14.03 1.37
N HIS A 132 9.67 15.11 1.57
CA HIS A 132 9.04 15.45 2.85
C HIS A 132 7.53 15.14 2.89
N LYS A 133 6.96 14.60 1.81
CA LYS A 133 5.53 14.35 1.65
C LYS A 133 5.26 12.96 1.10
N ILE A 134 5.80 11.95 1.76
CA ILE A 134 5.61 10.56 1.38
C ILE A 134 4.73 9.88 2.42
N GLY A 135 3.65 9.27 1.96
CA GLY A 135 2.78 8.39 2.74
C GLY A 135 2.83 6.97 2.23
N ILE A 136 2.62 6.02 3.13
CA ILE A 136 2.44 4.61 2.80
C ILE A 136 1.04 4.19 3.25
N GLU A 137 0.28 3.55 2.36
CA GLU A 137 -0.95 2.84 2.69
C GLU A 137 -0.74 1.35 2.46
N GLY A 138 -0.80 0.56 3.53
CA GLY A 138 -0.61 -0.88 3.47
C GLY A 138 -1.81 -1.67 3.98
N ILE A 139 -2.09 -2.80 3.33
CA ILE A 139 -3.16 -3.73 3.72
C ILE A 139 -2.55 -5.06 4.14
N SER A 140 -2.91 -5.60 5.32
CA SER A 140 -2.48 -6.91 5.81
C SER A 140 -0.94 -7.03 5.80
N LEU A 141 -0.35 -7.91 4.99
CA LEU A 141 1.10 -8.02 4.79
C LEU A 141 1.74 -6.67 4.38
N GLY A 142 1.04 -5.88 3.55
CA GLY A 142 1.48 -4.54 3.18
C GLY A 142 1.48 -3.56 4.35
N ALA A 143 0.56 -3.71 5.32
CA ALA A 143 0.55 -2.88 6.53
C ALA A 143 1.77 -3.16 7.41
N VAL A 144 2.10 -4.44 7.62
CA VAL A 144 3.34 -4.82 8.34
C VAL A 144 4.57 -4.26 7.64
N THR A 145 4.65 -4.46 6.32
CA THR A 145 5.77 -3.96 5.50
C THR A 145 5.89 -2.44 5.61
N GLY A 146 4.77 -1.71 5.49
CA GLY A 146 4.76 -0.25 5.57
C GLY A 146 5.20 0.28 6.93
N ALA A 147 4.77 -0.37 8.03
CA ALA A 147 5.18 -0.01 9.39
C ALA A 147 6.70 -0.20 9.60
N LEU A 148 7.26 -1.32 9.12
CA LEU A 148 8.69 -1.60 9.21
C LEU A 148 9.54 -0.66 8.35
N VAL A 149 9.09 -0.35 7.14
CA VAL A 149 9.73 0.65 6.27
C VAL A 149 9.71 2.04 6.93
N ALA A 150 8.59 2.45 7.52
CA ALA A 150 8.49 3.75 8.20
C ALA A 150 9.35 3.81 9.48
N ALA A 151 9.60 2.68 10.14
CA ALA A 151 10.52 2.60 11.27
C ALA A 151 11.99 2.79 10.84
N GLU A 152 12.34 2.50 9.58
CA GLU A 152 13.68 2.66 9.03
C GLU A 152 13.89 3.96 8.24
N ASP A 153 12.81 4.54 7.70
CA ASP A 153 12.88 5.78 6.92
C ASP A 153 12.06 6.90 7.60
N PRO A 154 12.73 7.78 8.39
CA PRO A 154 12.06 8.88 9.07
C PRO A 154 11.52 9.97 8.13
N THR A 155 11.76 9.88 6.82
CA THR A 155 11.19 10.80 5.83
C THR A 155 9.76 10.43 5.44
N ILE A 156 9.26 9.26 5.86
CA ILE A 156 7.86 8.90 5.71
C ILE A 156 7.02 9.77 6.64
N ALA A 157 6.17 10.60 6.06
CA ALA A 157 5.36 11.57 6.80
C ALA A 157 4.04 11.00 7.31
N GLY A 158 3.43 10.09 6.54
CA GLY A 158 2.13 9.48 6.85
C GLY A 158 2.14 7.97 6.67
N LEU A 159 1.41 7.27 7.53
CA LEU A 159 1.33 5.83 7.52
C LEU A 159 -0.11 5.38 7.78
N VAL A 160 -0.71 4.68 6.83
CA VAL A 160 -2.03 4.07 6.95
C VAL A 160 -1.87 2.55 6.95
N LEU A 161 -2.28 1.92 8.03
CA LEU A 161 -2.12 0.49 8.28
C LEU A 161 -3.49 -0.17 8.43
N ILE A 162 -3.83 -1.07 7.52
CA ILE A 162 -5.14 -1.72 7.47
C ILE A 162 -4.98 -3.21 7.73
N SER A 163 -5.60 -3.71 8.81
CA SER A 163 -5.65 -5.14 9.18
C SER A 163 -4.28 -5.82 9.19
N GLY A 164 -3.28 -5.16 9.79
CA GLY A 164 -1.91 -5.66 9.86
C GLY A 164 -1.63 -6.57 11.06
N LEU A 165 -0.53 -7.30 10.97
CA LEU A 165 0.00 -8.16 12.02
C LEU A 165 1.32 -7.56 12.53
N TYR A 166 1.33 -7.04 13.77
CA TYR A 166 2.44 -6.18 14.23
C TYR A 166 3.36 -6.83 15.28
N ASP A 167 2.93 -7.94 15.88
CA ASP A 167 3.70 -8.75 16.84
C ASP A 167 3.72 -10.20 16.39
N LEU A 168 4.67 -10.55 15.54
CA LEU A 168 4.76 -11.86 14.95
C LEU A 168 5.12 -12.96 15.95
N PRO A 169 6.05 -12.75 16.93
CA PRO A 169 6.28 -13.72 18.00
C PRO A 169 5.03 -14.05 18.81
N ALA A 170 4.29 -13.05 19.27
CA ALA A 170 3.05 -13.27 20.02
C ALA A 170 2.03 -14.05 19.17
N PHE A 171 1.80 -13.62 17.94
CA PHE A 171 0.87 -14.25 17.01
C PHE A 171 1.14 -15.76 16.81
N LEU A 172 2.40 -16.16 16.74
CA LEU A 172 2.74 -17.57 16.59
C LEU A 172 2.52 -18.40 17.86
N ASN A 173 2.50 -17.77 19.04
CA ASN A 173 2.32 -18.40 20.34
C ASN A 173 0.88 -18.36 20.86
N GLU A 174 0.01 -17.51 20.31
CA GLU A 174 -1.39 -17.38 20.70
C GLU A 174 -2.24 -18.55 20.19
N PRO A 175 -3.44 -18.80 20.76
CA PRO A 175 -4.39 -19.74 20.18
C PRO A 175 -4.72 -19.40 18.73
N THR A 176 -4.80 -20.41 17.87
CA THR A 176 -5.06 -20.19 16.46
C THR A 176 -6.55 -20.15 16.16
N THR A 177 -6.93 -19.36 15.16
CA THR A 177 -8.23 -19.39 14.50
C THR A 177 -8.09 -20.04 13.13
N SER A 178 -9.18 -20.47 12.51
CA SER A 178 -9.14 -21.00 11.14
C SER A 178 -8.63 -19.99 10.12
N GLY A 179 -8.92 -18.69 10.31
CA GLY A 179 -8.40 -17.61 9.49
C GLY A 179 -6.89 -17.39 9.66
N ALA A 180 -6.37 -17.58 10.87
CA ALA A 180 -4.96 -17.40 11.20
C ALA A 180 -4.05 -18.57 10.77
N GLU A 181 -4.58 -19.78 10.60
CA GLU A 181 -3.75 -20.97 10.28
C GLU A 181 -2.89 -20.80 9.03
N ALA A 182 -3.48 -20.32 7.93
CA ALA A 182 -2.75 -20.12 6.68
C ALA A 182 -1.69 -19.02 6.81
N VAL A 183 -1.98 -17.97 7.59
CA VAL A 183 -1.03 -16.87 7.86
C VAL A 183 0.14 -17.39 8.69
N ARG A 184 -0.10 -18.20 9.71
CA ARG A 184 0.94 -18.85 10.53
C ARG A 184 1.83 -19.77 9.72
N ALA A 185 1.23 -20.63 8.89
CA ALA A 185 1.97 -21.52 8.02
C ALA A 185 2.89 -20.72 7.06
N ALA A 186 2.38 -19.66 6.45
CA ALA A 186 3.17 -18.80 5.59
C ALA A 186 4.30 -18.07 6.35
N ALA A 187 4.01 -17.53 7.53
CA ALA A 187 5.01 -16.89 8.38
C ALA A 187 6.12 -17.86 8.76
N PHE A 188 5.78 -19.06 9.21
CA PHE A 188 6.76 -20.09 9.60
C PHE A 188 7.60 -20.53 8.40
N ALA A 189 6.98 -20.83 7.26
CA ALA A 189 7.68 -21.25 6.05
C ALA A 189 8.68 -20.20 5.53
N GLN A 190 8.37 -18.90 5.70
CA GLN A 190 9.19 -17.80 5.19
C GLN A 190 10.22 -17.28 6.22
N THR A 191 10.09 -17.64 7.51
CA THR A 191 11.00 -17.17 8.58
C THR A 191 11.83 -18.28 9.19
N GLY A 192 11.44 -19.54 8.97
CA GLY A 192 12.01 -20.70 9.69
C GLY A 192 11.73 -20.69 11.20
N GLY A 193 10.84 -19.81 11.67
CA GLY A 193 10.46 -19.72 13.09
C GLY A 193 11.55 -19.20 14.04
N SER A 194 12.68 -18.70 13.51
CA SER A 194 13.75 -18.19 14.38
C SER A 194 13.35 -16.87 15.05
N GLN A 195 13.70 -16.69 16.34
CA GLN A 195 13.37 -15.49 17.10
C GLN A 195 13.88 -14.21 16.44
N SER A 196 15.09 -14.23 15.88
CA SER A 196 15.65 -13.09 15.16
C SER A 196 14.85 -12.75 13.91
N ALA A 197 14.46 -13.76 13.12
CA ALA A 197 13.65 -13.53 11.92
C ALA A 197 12.26 -13.00 12.26
N LEU A 198 11.64 -13.48 13.35
CA LEU A 198 10.34 -13.00 13.82
C LEU A 198 10.44 -11.55 14.32
N ALA A 199 11.48 -11.21 15.08
CA ALA A 199 11.70 -9.86 15.58
C ALA A 199 11.87 -8.83 14.45
N GLN A 200 12.61 -9.17 13.40
CA GLN A 200 12.80 -8.31 12.21
C GLN A 200 11.49 -8.02 11.45
N ARG A 201 10.43 -8.75 11.74
CA ARG A 201 9.11 -8.65 11.11
C ARG A 201 8.02 -8.17 12.07
N SER A 202 8.42 -7.69 13.24
CA SER A 202 7.50 -7.22 14.29
C SER A 202 7.59 -5.71 14.45
N ALA A 203 6.64 -5.01 13.83
CA ALA A 203 6.58 -3.54 13.87
C ALA A 203 6.40 -3.03 15.32
N LEU A 204 5.76 -3.80 16.19
CA LEU A 204 5.60 -3.45 17.60
C LEU A 204 6.95 -3.26 18.30
N LEU A 205 7.96 -4.08 17.96
CA LEU A 205 9.31 -3.95 18.51
C LEU A 205 10.08 -2.73 17.98
N ARG A 206 9.57 -2.10 16.94
CA ARG A 206 10.14 -0.94 16.28
C ARG A 206 9.25 0.31 16.42
N ALA A 207 8.22 0.25 17.27
CA ALA A 207 7.25 1.33 17.44
C ALA A 207 7.89 2.68 17.80
N ALA A 208 8.96 2.65 18.60
CA ALA A 208 9.71 3.84 18.99
C ALA A 208 10.46 4.52 17.84
N ASP A 209 10.71 3.81 16.74
CA ASP A 209 11.40 4.32 15.55
C ASP A 209 10.41 4.93 14.53
N ILE A 210 9.10 4.66 14.65
CA ILE A 210 8.08 5.19 13.75
C ILE A 210 7.83 6.66 14.06
N ARG A 211 8.25 7.54 13.14
CA ARG A 211 8.08 9.00 13.24
C ARG A 211 6.92 9.52 12.41
N ALA A 212 6.40 8.70 11.48
CA ALA A 212 5.25 9.01 10.66
C ALA A 212 3.99 9.24 11.52
N GLN A 213 3.16 10.19 11.13
CA GLN A 213 1.78 10.20 11.64
C GLN A 213 1.12 8.92 11.19
N THR A 214 0.47 8.20 12.10
CA THR A 214 0.00 6.84 11.84
C THR A 214 -1.50 6.71 12.07
N LEU A 215 -2.22 6.21 11.09
CA LEU A 215 -3.61 5.80 11.16
C LEU A 215 -3.69 4.27 11.05
N ILE A 216 -4.30 3.61 12.04
CA ILE A 216 -4.43 2.15 12.06
C ILE A 216 -5.91 1.79 12.01
N LEU A 217 -6.30 0.94 11.06
CA LEU A 217 -7.67 0.48 10.87
C LEU A 217 -7.73 -1.03 11.00
N ASN A 218 -8.65 -1.58 11.80
CA ASN A 218 -8.86 -3.02 11.93
C ASN A 218 -10.34 -3.34 12.16
N GLY A 219 -10.77 -4.50 11.70
CA GLY A 219 -12.09 -5.04 12.05
C GLY A 219 -12.05 -5.72 13.41
N ALA A 220 -13.11 -5.57 14.23
CA ALA A 220 -13.19 -6.24 15.54
C ALA A 220 -13.38 -7.75 15.41
N GLN A 221 -13.88 -8.22 14.27
CA GLN A 221 -14.12 -9.63 13.97
C GLN A 221 -13.01 -10.24 13.10
N ASP A 222 -11.83 -9.61 13.06
CA ASP A 222 -10.69 -10.10 12.28
C ASP A 222 -10.15 -11.40 12.90
N ASP A 223 -10.30 -12.50 12.17
CA ASP A 223 -9.86 -13.83 12.56
C ASP A 223 -8.50 -14.24 11.97
N ARG A 224 -7.88 -13.36 11.17
CA ARG A 224 -6.56 -13.56 10.56
C ARG A 224 -5.45 -12.83 11.31
N THR A 225 -5.75 -11.61 11.75
CA THR A 225 -4.81 -10.76 12.48
C THR A 225 -5.53 -10.15 13.69
N ASP A 226 -5.05 -10.47 14.88
CA ASP A 226 -5.71 -10.03 16.11
C ASP A 226 -5.81 -8.49 16.19
N PRO A 227 -7.02 -7.91 16.27
CA PRO A 227 -7.20 -6.46 16.35
C PRO A 227 -6.60 -5.82 17.62
N THR A 228 -6.29 -6.60 18.65
CA THR A 228 -5.59 -6.07 19.84
C THR A 228 -4.18 -5.61 19.51
N GLN A 229 -3.52 -6.22 18.53
CA GLN A 229 -2.19 -5.79 18.06
C GLN A 229 -2.20 -4.39 17.43
N ALA A 230 -3.30 -4.01 16.77
CA ALA A 230 -3.48 -2.66 16.25
C ALA A 230 -3.49 -1.61 17.38
N ARG A 231 -4.20 -1.89 18.48
CA ARG A 231 -4.22 -1.01 19.67
C ARG A 231 -2.84 -0.95 20.33
N ARG A 232 -2.19 -2.10 20.54
CA ARG A 232 -0.85 -2.18 21.14
C ARG A 232 0.18 -1.40 20.33
N LEU A 233 0.12 -1.46 18.98
CA LEU A 233 1.03 -0.68 18.13
C LEU A 233 0.78 0.83 18.29
N ALA A 234 -0.48 1.28 18.26
CA ALA A 234 -0.81 2.70 18.46
C ALA A 234 -0.34 3.20 19.83
N GLU A 235 -0.60 2.44 20.89
CA GLU A 235 -0.17 2.75 22.26
C GLU A 235 1.36 2.85 22.35
N ALA A 236 2.08 1.91 21.75
CA ALA A 236 3.55 1.89 21.77
C ALA A 236 4.16 3.08 20.99
N ILE A 237 3.59 3.44 19.82
CA ILE A 237 4.01 4.63 19.06
C ILE A 237 3.78 5.89 19.89
N ASN A 238 2.61 6.04 20.49
CA ASN A 238 2.26 7.22 21.29
C ASN A 238 3.12 7.32 22.56
N ALA A 239 3.36 6.19 23.24
CA ALA A 239 4.23 6.13 24.42
C ALA A 239 5.68 6.53 24.11
N ALA A 240 6.13 6.31 22.87
CA ALA A 240 7.44 6.74 22.38
C ALA A 240 7.49 8.20 21.88
N GLY A 241 6.39 8.96 22.04
CA GLY A 241 6.30 10.35 21.61
C GLY A 241 5.94 10.53 20.12
N GLY A 242 5.52 9.46 19.44
CA GLY A 242 4.94 9.49 18.08
C GLY A 242 3.48 9.92 18.11
N GLN A 243 2.80 9.79 16.96
CA GLN A 243 1.38 10.11 16.82
C GLN A 243 0.68 8.97 16.06
N ALA A 244 -0.14 8.21 16.77
CA ALA A 244 -0.92 7.13 16.19
C ALA A 244 -2.38 7.19 16.66
N GLU A 245 -3.29 7.03 15.69
CA GLU A 245 -4.72 6.90 15.88
C GLU A 245 -5.16 5.51 15.43
N VAL A 246 -6.10 4.87 16.18
CA VAL A 246 -6.61 3.55 15.82
C VAL A 246 -8.13 3.55 15.79
N HIS A 247 -8.69 2.99 14.71
CA HIS A 247 -10.12 2.77 14.54
C HIS A 247 -10.40 1.28 14.41
N ILE A 248 -11.25 0.75 15.29
CA ILE A 248 -11.71 -0.63 15.26
C ILE A 248 -13.18 -0.64 14.84
N TYR A 249 -13.46 -1.29 13.73
CA TYR A 249 -14.80 -1.40 13.14
C TYR A 249 -15.52 -2.64 13.67
N PRO A 250 -16.60 -2.48 14.47
CA PRO A 250 -17.24 -3.61 15.16
C PRO A 250 -17.80 -4.68 14.23
N GLU A 251 -18.29 -4.26 13.05
CA GLU A 251 -19.00 -5.11 12.09
C GLU A 251 -18.12 -5.76 11.03
N PHE A 252 -16.81 -5.44 11.00
CA PHE A 252 -15.89 -5.96 9.99
C PHE A 252 -14.92 -7.00 10.55
N GLY A 253 -14.58 -7.97 9.71
CA GLY A 253 -13.46 -8.91 9.89
C GLY A 253 -12.17 -8.34 9.30
N HIS A 254 -11.36 -9.23 8.71
CA HIS A 254 -10.08 -8.86 8.09
C HIS A 254 -10.23 -7.83 6.96
N GLU A 255 -11.35 -7.86 6.26
CA GLU A 255 -11.61 -6.98 5.12
C GLU A 255 -12.58 -5.86 5.52
N ILE A 256 -12.07 -4.64 5.60
CA ILE A 256 -12.90 -3.44 5.82
C ILE A 256 -13.28 -2.88 4.46
N ALA A 257 -14.59 -2.75 4.21
CA ALA A 257 -15.10 -2.27 2.92
C ALA A 257 -14.46 -0.91 2.54
N PHE A 258 -14.01 -0.76 1.29
CA PHE A 258 -13.35 0.45 0.80
C PHE A 258 -14.18 1.71 1.09
N LYS A 259 -15.48 1.68 0.79
CA LYS A 259 -16.38 2.83 1.03
C LYS A 259 -16.48 3.26 2.49
N THR A 260 -16.25 2.33 3.42
CA THR A 260 -16.29 2.62 4.86
C THR A 260 -15.01 3.29 5.34
N ARG A 261 -13.86 2.82 4.88
CA ARG A 261 -12.54 3.31 5.34
C ARG A 261 -12.00 4.50 4.56
N GLU A 262 -12.35 4.64 3.26
CA GLU A 262 -11.80 5.67 2.39
C GLU A 262 -12.00 7.11 2.88
N PRO A 263 -13.15 7.51 3.45
CA PRO A 263 -13.32 8.88 3.93
C PRO A 263 -12.31 9.29 5.02
N ILE A 264 -12.01 8.39 5.96
CA ILE A 264 -11.02 8.67 7.00
C ILE A 264 -9.59 8.59 6.47
N VAL A 265 -9.31 7.63 5.57
CA VAL A 265 -7.99 7.46 4.95
C VAL A 265 -7.64 8.67 4.10
N SER A 266 -8.53 9.11 3.21
CA SER A 266 -8.28 10.27 2.33
C SER A 266 -8.15 11.57 3.13
N ALA A 267 -8.94 11.78 4.18
CA ALA A 267 -8.82 12.93 5.08
C ALA A 267 -7.47 12.93 5.79
N PHE A 268 -7.04 11.77 6.33
CA PHE A 268 -5.75 11.61 7.00
C PHE A 268 -4.58 11.87 6.04
N ILE A 269 -4.57 11.26 4.86
CA ILE A 269 -3.54 11.46 3.83
C ILE A 269 -3.48 12.94 3.43
N SER A 270 -4.62 13.58 3.22
CA SER A 270 -4.68 14.99 2.85
C SER A 270 -4.12 15.90 3.95
N SER A 271 -4.51 15.69 5.21
CA SER A 271 -4.02 16.48 6.34
C SER A 271 -2.51 16.31 6.55
N THR A 272 -1.99 15.10 6.33
CA THR A 272 -0.58 14.77 6.57
C THR A 272 0.34 15.24 5.43
N LEU A 273 -0.08 15.08 4.17
CA LEU A 273 0.82 15.29 3.03
C LEU A 273 0.60 16.64 2.32
N LYS A 274 -0.59 17.27 2.43
CA LYS A 274 -0.87 18.54 1.75
C LYS A 274 -0.81 19.76 2.66
N ASN A 275 -1.15 19.62 3.94
CA ASN A 275 -1.07 20.73 4.86
C ASN A 275 0.39 21.07 5.12
N LYS A 276 0.77 22.34 4.94
CA LYS A 276 2.05 22.85 5.41
C LYS A 276 2.03 22.70 6.93
N ARG A 277 2.87 21.81 7.49
CA ARG A 277 3.20 21.93 8.91
C ARG A 277 3.75 23.33 9.10
N GLY A 278 3.06 24.20 9.82
CA GLY A 278 3.64 25.43 10.31
C GLY A 278 4.92 25.06 11.07
N ARG A 279 6.03 25.58 10.62
CA ARG A 279 7.30 25.52 11.34
C ARG A 279 7.19 26.34 12.61
#